data_1d576932a8bd1ffaad232acdc0e218c9
#
_entry.id   1d576932a8bd1ffaad232acdc0e218c9
#
_cell.length_a   1.000
_cell.length_b   1.000
_cell.length_c   1.000
_cell.angle_alpha   90.00
_cell.angle_beta   90.00
_cell.angle_gamma   90.00
#
_symmetry.space_group_name_H-M   'P 1'
#
loop_
_entity.id
_entity.type
_entity.pdbx_description
1 polymer ?
#
loop_
_entity_poly.entity_id
_entity_poly.type
_entity_poly.pdbx_seq_one_letter_code
_entity_poly.pdbx_strand_id
1 'polypeptide(L)'
;MNGAEILIKTAAKAGLEVCFTNPGTTEMPLVCGFDSIPGIKPYLGLFEGCCTGAADGYGRMTDKPAMTLLHLGPGLGNGIANLHNARRGGTPVLNVIGEHATWHLQANAPLTMDIATLAGTVSGWQRTCSTTDTLSQDTADAIAAALAGQVATLIVPSDVQWSECSNTEIHRPKISSTTIDKDSIDHAAEVLQSDQKTALILGGWALRKRGLAAAGRIKVKTGCDLLSERAPARIERGVGISATEVIPYFPRQALELLSRYQVIVIAGKAEPVTFFGWQGYPSRLLNDTQRICRISADVRSLPQALENLVDTLDAPGRIDASDTGFSEIERPDIPKGKLTANNASIILAALQPEHAIIVNESITSGGAYLPLAVSAPAHTMMALPGGAIGYGMPCAVGAAIACPQRPVINFQADGSAMYTLQALWMQAREGLN
;
A
#
# COMPACT_ATOMS: atom_id res chain seq x y z
N MET A 1 -25.91 14.49 20.04
CA MET A 1 -25.21 13.74 18.97
C MET A 1 -25.14 12.27 19.39
N ASN A 2 -25.45 11.39 18.45
CA ASN A 2 -25.28 9.96 18.69
C ASN A 2 -23.85 9.48 18.36
N GLY A 3 -23.57 8.21 18.66
CA GLY A 3 -22.22 7.65 18.45
C GLY A 3 -21.79 7.66 17.00
N ALA A 4 -22.70 7.39 16.05
CA ALA A 4 -22.37 7.41 14.62
C ALA A 4 -21.91 8.81 14.17
N GLU A 5 -22.61 9.85 14.58
CA GLU A 5 -22.25 11.24 14.29
C GLU A 5 -20.89 11.62 14.91
N ILE A 6 -20.60 11.15 16.14
CA ILE A 6 -19.29 11.36 16.80
C ILE A 6 -18.17 10.70 16.02
N LEU A 7 -18.34 9.44 15.60
CA LEU A 7 -17.33 8.71 14.82
C LEU A 7 -17.03 9.43 13.51
N ILE A 8 -18.07 9.73 12.72
CA ILE A 8 -17.92 10.41 11.42
C ILE A 8 -17.28 11.80 11.60
N LYS A 9 -17.72 12.59 12.59
CA LYS A 9 -17.16 13.91 12.88
C LYS A 9 -15.69 13.83 13.30
N THR A 10 -15.32 12.83 14.12
CA THR A 10 -13.94 12.60 14.53
C THR A 10 -13.07 12.27 13.33
N ALA A 11 -13.52 11.34 12.48
CA ALA A 11 -12.80 10.95 11.27
C ALA A 11 -12.64 12.11 10.28
N ALA A 12 -13.71 12.90 10.03
CA ALA A 12 -13.66 14.08 9.17
C ALA A 12 -12.68 15.14 9.71
N LYS A 13 -12.71 15.40 11.02
CA LYS A 13 -11.79 16.35 11.69
C LYS A 13 -10.34 15.87 11.70
N ALA A 14 -10.11 14.56 11.59
CA ALA A 14 -8.80 13.96 11.41
C ALA A 14 -8.30 13.97 9.95
N GLY A 15 -9.11 14.46 9.00
CA GLY A 15 -8.76 14.62 7.61
C GLY A 15 -9.03 13.40 6.71
N LEU A 16 -9.91 12.48 7.14
CA LEU A 16 -10.45 11.46 6.25
C LEU A 16 -11.47 12.11 5.30
N GLU A 17 -11.40 11.76 4.02
CA GLU A 17 -12.18 12.37 2.94
C GLU A 17 -13.12 11.37 2.25
N VAL A 18 -12.84 10.06 2.38
CA VAL A 18 -13.56 8.99 1.67
C VAL A 18 -13.88 7.81 2.57
N CYS A 19 -15.02 7.16 2.28
CA CYS A 19 -15.40 5.88 2.86
C CYS A 19 -15.86 4.94 1.74
N PHE A 20 -15.25 3.77 1.60
CA PHE A 20 -15.71 2.72 0.69
C PHE A 20 -16.57 1.74 1.48
N THR A 21 -17.82 1.54 1.07
CA THR A 21 -18.78 0.84 1.91
C THR A 21 -19.67 -0.12 1.15
N ASN A 22 -19.98 -1.24 1.80
CA ASN A 22 -21.11 -2.11 1.51
C ASN A 22 -21.81 -2.38 2.86
N PRO A 23 -22.74 -1.49 3.27
CA PRO A 23 -23.34 -1.54 4.60
C PRO A 23 -24.55 -2.46 4.68
N GLY A 24 -24.86 -2.89 5.88
CA GLY A 24 -26.11 -3.59 6.20
C GLY A 24 -26.89 -2.89 7.32
N THR A 25 -27.79 -3.61 7.95
CA THR A 25 -28.72 -3.05 8.96
C THR A 25 -27.99 -2.45 10.17
N THR A 26 -26.93 -3.09 10.62
CA THR A 26 -26.17 -2.64 11.81
C THR A 26 -25.36 -1.37 11.57
N GLU A 27 -25.12 -0.99 10.33
CA GLU A 27 -24.36 0.21 9.96
C GLU A 27 -25.27 1.40 9.56
N MET A 28 -26.59 1.25 9.57
CA MET A 28 -27.51 2.34 9.15
C MET A 28 -27.31 3.64 9.93
N PRO A 29 -27.04 3.66 11.24
CA PRO A 29 -26.74 4.91 11.93
C PRO A 29 -25.51 5.62 11.37
N LEU A 30 -24.44 4.88 11.01
CA LEU A 30 -23.24 5.43 10.38
C LEU A 30 -23.53 5.93 8.96
N VAL A 31 -24.35 5.21 8.17
CA VAL A 31 -24.80 5.67 6.84
C VAL A 31 -25.54 7.00 6.93
N CYS A 32 -26.49 7.12 7.87
CA CYS A 32 -27.18 8.40 8.14
C CYS A 32 -26.20 9.49 8.62
N GLY A 33 -25.17 9.10 9.35
CA GLY A 33 -24.11 10.01 9.81
C GLY A 33 -23.35 10.69 8.67
N PHE A 34 -23.15 10.02 7.53
CA PHE A 34 -22.51 10.65 6.35
C PHE A 34 -23.38 11.75 5.74
N ASP A 35 -24.71 11.64 5.83
CA ASP A 35 -25.61 12.68 5.32
C ASP A 35 -25.65 13.89 6.26
N SER A 36 -25.57 13.66 7.58
CA SER A 36 -25.67 14.73 8.59
C SER A 36 -24.35 15.46 8.88
N ILE A 37 -23.21 14.75 8.73
CA ILE A 37 -21.86 15.28 9.02
C ILE A 37 -21.05 15.37 7.72
N PRO A 38 -20.80 16.60 7.22
CA PRO A 38 -20.03 16.78 5.99
C PRO A 38 -18.53 16.45 6.18
N GLY A 39 -17.85 16.12 5.08
CA GLY A 39 -16.40 15.97 5.02
C GLY A 39 -15.92 14.60 4.58
N ILE A 40 -16.74 13.55 4.66
CA ILE A 40 -16.40 12.22 4.16
C ILE A 40 -17.41 11.82 3.07
N LYS A 41 -16.92 11.57 1.86
CA LYS A 41 -17.76 11.08 0.76
C LYS A 41 -17.83 9.53 0.81
N PRO A 42 -19.04 8.96 0.97
CA PRO A 42 -19.21 7.52 0.86
C PRO A 42 -19.25 7.08 -0.61
N TYR A 43 -18.56 5.98 -0.92
CA TYR A 43 -18.55 5.30 -2.21
C TYR A 43 -19.10 3.88 -2.03
N LEU A 44 -20.23 3.60 -2.65
CA LEU A 44 -20.85 2.28 -2.57
C LEU A 44 -20.09 1.28 -3.44
N GLY A 45 -19.70 0.15 -2.86
CA GLY A 45 -19.22 -1.03 -3.57
C GLY A 45 -20.26 -2.13 -3.55
N LEU A 46 -20.33 -2.93 -4.61
CA LEU A 46 -21.27 -4.08 -4.67
C LEU A 46 -20.70 -5.36 -4.07
N PHE A 47 -19.47 -5.30 -3.58
CA PHE A 47 -18.75 -6.39 -2.92
C PHE A 47 -17.67 -5.78 -2.01
N GLU A 48 -17.55 -6.29 -0.80
CA GLU A 48 -16.64 -5.72 0.22
C GLU A 48 -15.16 -5.83 -0.18
N GLY A 49 -14.79 -6.86 -0.96
CA GLY A 49 -13.46 -6.96 -1.55
C GLY A 49 -13.14 -5.79 -2.48
N CYS A 50 -14.17 -5.21 -3.15
CA CYS A 50 -13.99 -3.98 -3.91
C CYS A 50 -13.80 -2.76 -3.01
N CYS A 51 -14.55 -2.68 -1.90
CA CYS A 51 -14.42 -1.58 -0.95
C CYS A 51 -13.02 -1.54 -0.32
N THR A 52 -12.52 -2.70 0.15
CA THR A 52 -11.20 -2.79 0.80
C THR A 52 -10.05 -2.62 -0.18
N GLY A 53 -10.19 -3.09 -1.43
CA GLY A 53 -9.20 -2.87 -2.48
C GLY A 53 -9.15 -1.41 -2.94
N ALA A 54 -10.29 -0.71 -3.00
CA ALA A 54 -10.34 0.72 -3.31
C ALA A 54 -9.72 1.55 -2.17
N ALA A 55 -9.97 1.18 -0.91
CA ALA A 55 -9.32 1.82 0.24
C ALA A 55 -7.79 1.64 0.20
N ASP A 56 -7.30 0.45 -0.18
CA ASP A 56 -5.88 0.20 -0.38
C ASP A 56 -5.31 1.09 -1.49
N GLY A 57 -5.95 1.16 -2.66
CA GLY A 57 -5.51 2.01 -3.77
C GLY A 57 -5.46 3.50 -3.41
N TYR A 58 -6.51 4.00 -2.75
CA TYR A 58 -6.57 5.38 -2.25
C TYR A 58 -5.45 5.67 -1.26
N GLY A 59 -5.27 4.82 -0.26
CA GLY A 59 -4.25 4.99 0.77
C GLY A 59 -2.82 4.96 0.21
N ARG A 60 -2.55 4.12 -0.80
CA ARG A 60 -1.25 4.08 -1.49
C ARG A 60 -0.93 5.37 -2.23
N MET A 61 -1.94 6.04 -2.79
CA MET A 61 -1.74 7.27 -3.57
C MET A 61 -1.70 8.52 -2.72
N THR A 62 -2.55 8.62 -1.70
CA THR A 62 -2.67 9.82 -0.85
C THR A 62 -1.77 9.80 0.38
N ASP A 63 -1.32 8.61 0.79
CA ASP A 63 -0.64 8.38 2.07
C ASP A 63 -1.52 8.77 3.29
N LYS A 64 -2.82 8.92 3.08
CA LYS A 64 -3.86 9.16 4.08
C LYS A 64 -4.75 7.93 4.21
N PRO A 65 -5.32 7.64 5.40
CA PRO A 65 -6.27 6.54 5.53
C PRO A 65 -7.55 6.83 4.73
N ALA A 66 -8.01 5.81 3.97
CA ALA A 66 -9.41 5.72 3.59
C ALA A 66 -10.17 4.96 4.67
N MET A 67 -11.45 5.30 4.87
CA MET A 67 -12.35 4.50 5.70
C MET A 67 -12.96 3.37 4.85
N THR A 68 -13.13 2.19 5.44
CA THR A 68 -14.08 1.18 4.96
C THR A 68 -15.18 1.00 5.99
N LEU A 69 -16.42 0.72 5.55
CA LEU A 69 -17.54 0.41 6.42
C LEU A 69 -18.17 -0.90 5.93
N LEU A 70 -18.02 -1.95 6.73
CA LEU A 70 -18.36 -3.33 6.35
C LEU A 70 -19.41 -3.92 7.30
N HIS A 71 -20.25 -4.82 6.75
CA HIS A 71 -21.36 -5.43 7.47
C HIS A 71 -20.93 -6.67 8.24
N LEU A 72 -20.74 -6.53 9.54
CA LEU A 72 -20.49 -7.63 10.46
C LEU A 72 -19.29 -8.53 10.06
N GLY A 73 -19.28 -9.75 10.57
CA GLY A 73 -18.28 -10.75 10.23
C GLY A 73 -18.27 -11.18 8.77
N PRO A 74 -19.43 -11.48 8.14
CA PRO A 74 -19.48 -11.81 6.72
C PRO A 74 -18.93 -10.73 5.80
N GLY A 75 -19.24 -9.45 6.07
CA GLY A 75 -18.68 -8.33 5.31
C GLY A 75 -17.15 -8.21 5.46
N LEU A 76 -16.64 -8.40 6.68
CA LEU A 76 -15.21 -8.50 6.89
C LEU A 76 -14.61 -9.69 6.14
N GLY A 77 -15.25 -10.87 6.21
CA GLY A 77 -14.82 -12.08 5.51
C GLY A 77 -14.65 -11.87 4.01
N ASN A 78 -15.61 -11.19 3.37
CA ASN A 78 -15.55 -10.83 1.96
C ASN A 78 -14.43 -9.81 1.64
N GLY A 79 -14.12 -8.92 2.57
CA GLY A 79 -13.10 -7.87 2.38
C GLY A 79 -11.68 -8.28 2.72
N ILE A 80 -11.46 -9.45 3.35
CA ILE A 80 -10.21 -9.79 4.04
C ILE A 80 -9.01 -9.92 3.09
N ALA A 81 -9.21 -10.39 1.86
CA ALA A 81 -8.13 -10.60 0.89
C ALA A 81 -7.41 -9.27 0.55
N ASN A 82 -8.16 -8.20 0.31
CA ASN A 82 -7.57 -6.90 0.01
C ASN A 82 -7.11 -6.15 1.27
N LEU A 83 -7.69 -6.40 2.44
CA LEU A 83 -7.10 -5.95 3.71
C LEU A 83 -5.75 -6.62 3.98
N HIS A 84 -5.59 -7.91 3.60
CA HIS A 84 -4.28 -8.57 3.65
C HIS A 84 -3.27 -7.88 2.72
N ASN A 85 -3.65 -7.53 1.49
CA ASN A 85 -2.81 -6.77 0.57
C ASN A 85 -2.41 -5.41 1.16
N ALA A 86 -3.36 -4.67 1.73
CA ALA A 86 -3.12 -3.39 2.40
C ALA A 86 -2.15 -3.54 3.59
N ARG A 87 -2.34 -4.55 4.44
CA ARG A 87 -1.43 -4.87 5.56
C ARG A 87 0.00 -5.15 5.06
N ARG A 88 0.14 -5.98 4.03
CA ARG A 88 1.46 -6.30 3.44
C ARG A 88 2.11 -5.08 2.80
N GLY A 89 1.29 -4.22 2.16
CA GLY A 89 1.72 -2.96 1.56
C GLY A 89 2.06 -1.86 2.55
N GLY A 90 1.70 -2.01 3.82
CA GLY A 90 1.82 -0.92 4.81
C GLY A 90 0.89 0.25 4.49
N THR A 91 -0.25 -0.01 3.87
CA THR A 91 -1.21 1.00 3.47
C THR A 91 -2.07 1.44 4.65
N PRO A 92 -2.26 2.75 4.87
CA PRO A 92 -3.16 3.25 5.90
C PRO A 92 -4.62 2.98 5.53
N VAL A 93 -5.35 2.23 6.37
CA VAL A 93 -6.78 1.96 6.22
C VAL A 93 -7.45 2.03 7.59
N LEU A 94 -8.51 2.83 7.72
CA LEU A 94 -9.44 2.77 8.85
C LEU A 94 -10.58 1.82 8.48
N ASN A 95 -10.54 0.59 8.98
CA ASN A 95 -11.54 -0.43 8.71
C ASN A 95 -12.59 -0.44 9.82
N VAL A 96 -13.77 0.11 9.55
CA VAL A 96 -14.91 0.15 10.48
C VAL A 96 -15.84 -1.00 10.15
N ILE A 97 -16.20 -1.76 11.17
CA ILE A 97 -17.10 -2.92 11.06
C ILE A 97 -18.24 -2.72 12.04
N GLY A 98 -19.47 -2.77 11.55
CA GLY A 98 -20.63 -2.83 12.43
C GLY A 98 -20.68 -4.15 13.20
N GLU A 99 -21.32 -4.14 14.35
CA GLU A 99 -21.55 -5.34 15.15
C GLU A 99 -22.99 -5.31 15.68
N HIS A 100 -23.51 -6.48 16.04
CA HIS A 100 -24.78 -6.55 16.77
C HIS A 100 -24.76 -5.67 18.03
N ALA A 101 -25.93 -5.24 18.45
CA ALA A 101 -26.06 -4.58 19.76
C ALA A 101 -25.46 -5.44 20.86
N THR A 102 -24.78 -4.83 21.81
CA THR A 102 -24.01 -5.53 22.85
C THR A 102 -24.83 -6.56 23.60
N TRP A 103 -26.11 -6.24 23.92
CA TRP A 103 -27.06 -7.16 24.59
C TRP A 103 -27.58 -8.28 23.67
N HIS A 104 -27.44 -8.15 22.33
CA HIS A 104 -27.93 -9.13 21.36
C HIS A 104 -26.91 -10.22 21.04
N LEU A 105 -25.62 -9.99 21.29
CA LEU A 105 -24.53 -10.94 20.98
C LEU A 105 -24.75 -12.33 21.61
N GLN A 106 -25.30 -12.39 22.82
CA GLN A 106 -25.56 -13.66 23.51
C GLN A 106 -26.65 -14.50 22.83
N ALA A 107 -27.51 -13.90 22.02
CA ALA A 107 -28.55 -14.62 21.28
C ALA A 107 -27.99 -15.47 20.12
N ASN A 108 -26.72 -15.30 19.78
CA ASN A 108 -26.07 -16.00 18.67
C ASN A 108 -26.90 -15.97 17.38
N ALA A 109 -27.32 -14.76 17.00
CA ALA A 109 -28.14 -14.51 15.80
C ALA A 109 -27.41 -14.97 14.52
N PRO A 110 -28.11 -15.17 13.39
CA PRO A 110 -27.54 -15.77 12.16
C PRO A 110 -26.24 -15.13 11.63
N LEU A 111 -26.02 -13.83 11.87
CA LEU A 111 -24.82 -13.11 11.43
C LEU A 111 -23.78 -12.93 12.54
N THR A 112 -24.00 -13.48 13.74
CA THR A 112 -23.01 -13.42 14.82
C THR A 112 -21.75 -14.18 14.45
N MET A 113 -20.60 -13.52 14.59
CA MET A 113 -19.29 -14.07 14.24
C MET A 113 -18.22 -13.50 15.15
N ASP A 114 -17.14 -14.21 15.38
CA ASP A 114 -15.96 -13.68 16.10
C ASP A 114 -15.19 -12.71 15.18
N ILE A 115 -15.69 -11.48 15.10
CA ILE A 115 -15.13 -10.41 14.27
C ILE A 115 -13.73 -10.03 14.74
N ALA A 116 -13.50 -10.01 16.04
CA ALA A 116 -12.23 -9.59 16.62
C ALA A 116 -11.08 -10.53 16.21
N THR A 117 -11.27 -11.84 16.34
CA THR A 117 -10.27 -12.82 15.91
C THR A 117 -10.02 -12.73 14.40
N LEU A 118 -11.07 -12.60 13.59
CA LEU A 118 -10.94 -12.47 12.14
C LEU A 118 -10.19 -11.18 11.75
N ALA A 119 -10.54 -10.04 12.36
CA ALA A 119 -9.89 -8.76 12.13
C ALA A 119 -8.40 -8.79 12.52
N GLY A 120 -8.04 -9.49 13.60
CA GLY A 120 -6.66 -9.63 14.07
C GLY A 120 -5.71 -10.24 13.05
N THR A 121 -6.23 -11.02 12.09
CA THR A 121 -5.41 -11.64 11.04
C THR A 121 -4.87 -10.63 10.02
N VAL A 122 -5.56 -9.51 9.81
CA VAL A 122 -5.24 -8.49 8.80
C VAL A 122 -4.96 -7.11 9.37
N SER A 123 -5.26 -6.87 10.64
CA SER A 123 -5.07 -5.58 11.30
C SER A 123 -3.78 -5.55 12.11
N GLY A 124 -3.10 -4.41 12.11
CA GLY A 124 -1.99 -4.15 13.02
C GLY A 124 -2.45 -3.54 14.35
N TRP A 125 -3.66 -3.00 14.38
CA TRP A 125 -4.36 -2.46 15.53
C TRP A 125 -5.86 -2.77 15.43
N GLN A 126 -6.49 -3.11 16.55
CA GLN A 126 -7.94 -3.31 16.58
C GLN A 126 -8.53 -2.99 17.95
N ARG A 127 -9.80 -2.57 17.95
CA ARG A 127 -10.58 -2.34 19.16
C ARG A 127 -12.07 -2.57 18.89
N THR A 128 -12.77 -3.18 19.84
CA THR A 128 -14.24 -3.19 19.91
C THR A 128 -14.66 -2.05 20.83
N CYS A 129 -15.50 -1.14 20.34
CA CYS A 129 -16.03 -0.02 21.09
C CYS A 129 -17.00 -0.54 22.16
N SER A 130 -16.87 -0.09 23.39
CA SER A 130 -17.70 -0.53 24.50
C SER A 130 -18.80 0.47 24.88
N THR A 131 -18.57 1.75 24.63
CA THR A 131 -19.50 2.83 24.98
C THR A 131 -19.47 3.95 23.93
N THR A 132 -20.55 4.68 23.84
CA THR A 132 -20.66 5.86 22.97
C THR A 132 -19.70 6.97 23.41
N ASP A 133 -19.47 7.14 24.71
CA ASP A 133 -18.64 8.21 25.26
C ASP A 133 -17.14 8.07 24.97
N THR A 134 -16.66 6.86 24.72
CA THR A 134 -15.26 6.62 24.34
C THR A 134 -15.04 6.65 22.83
N LEU A 135 -16.10 6.67 22.01
CA LEU A 135 -16.04 6.43 20.58
C LEU A 135 -15.17 7.46 19.83
N SER A 136 -15.18 8.72 20.26
CA SER A 136 -14.30 9.75 19.67
C SER A 136 -12.82 9.41 19.91
N GLN A 137 -12.45 9.00 21.14
CA GLN A 137 -11.06 8.62 21.43
C GLN A 137 -10.68 7.33 20.71
N ASP A 138 -11.57 6.33 20.68
CA ASP A 138 -11.34 5.05 20.00
C ASP A 138 -11.11 5.26 18.49
N THR A 139 -11.90 6.16 17.88
CA THR A 139 -11.75 6.55 16.47
C THR A 139 -10.42 7.28 16.24
N ALA A 140 -10.05 8.21 17.11
CA ALA A 140 -8.79 8.94 17.01
C ALA A 140 -7.57 8.00 17.13
N ASP A 141 -7.62 7.03 18.06
CA ASP A 141 -6.58 6.02 18.24
C ASP A 141 -6.45 5.11 17.01
N ALA A 142 -7.58 4.68 16.44
CA ALA A 142 -7.61 3.87 15.22
C ALA A 142 -6.98 4.63 14.03
N ILE A 143 -7.31 5.91 13.87
CA ILE A 143 -6.73 6.75 12.82
C ILE A 143 -5.23 6.96 13.04
N ALA A 144 -4.79 7.18 14.28
CA ALA A 144 -3.37 7.29 14.61
C ALA A 144 -2.61 6.00 14.24
N ALA A 145 -3.20 4.84 14.56
CA ALA A 145 -2.65 3.55 14.18
C ALA A 145 -2.61 3.36 12.64
N ALA A 146 -3.67 3.74 11.93
CA ALA A 146 -3.69 3.67 10.47
C ALA A 146 -2.61 4.58 9.85
N LEU A 147 -2.45 5.80 10.37
CA LEU A 147 -1.40 6.73 9.94
C LEU A 147 0.02 6.20 10.15
N ALA A 148 0.23 5.22 11.02
CA ALA A 148 1.52 4.53 11.14
C ALA A 148 1.80 3.55 9.98
N GLY A 149 0.92 3.42 8.98
CA GLY A 149 1.09 2.57 7.81
C GLY A 149 0.59 1.14 8.04
N GLN A 150 -0.65 1.01 8.50
CA GLN A 150 -1.28 -0.29 8.75
C GLN A 150 -2.80 -0.23 8.60
N VAL A 151 -3.43 -1.39 8.57
CA VAL A 151 -4.87 -1.53 8.72
C VAL A 151 -5.20 -1.42 10.20
N ALA A 152 -6.07 -0.47 10.56
CA ALA A 152 -6.62 -0.30 11.91
C ALA A 152 -8.11 -0.63 11.88
N THR A 153 -8.55 -1.64 12.62
CA THR A 153 -9.95 -2.07 12.65
C THR A 153 -10.65 -1.60 13.92
N LEU A 154 -11.78 -0.92 13.72
CA LEU A 154 -12.68 -0.48 14.75
C LEU A 154 -14.02 -1.22 14.62
N ILE A 155 -14.37 -2.04 15.61
CA ILE A 155 -15.62 -2.79 15.65
C ILE A 155 -16.61 -1.99 16.49
N VAL A 156 -17.75 -1.63 15.90
CA VAL A 156 -18.69 -0.68 16.50
C VAL A 156 -20.08 -1.32 16.63
N PRO A 157 -20.47 -1.76 17.84
CA PRO A 157 -21.81 -2.28 18.08
C PRO A 157 -22.90 -1.27 17.73
N SER A 158 -24.02 -1.76 17.21
CA SER A 158 -25.11 -0.91 16.71
C SER A 158 -25.73 -0.03 17.79
N ASP A 159 -25.83 -0.53 19.04
CA ASP A 159 -26.30 0.27 20.18
C ASP A 159 -25.32 1.40 20.55
N VAL A 160 -24.03 1.21 20.41
CA VAL A 160 -23.02 2.26 20.55
C VAL A 160 -23.17 3.31 19.45
N GLN A 161 -23.61 2.92 18.24
CA GLN A 161 -23.80 3.87 17.12
C GLN A 161 -25.03 4.79 17.32
N TRP A 162 -26.20 4.22 17.75
CA TRP A 162 -27.42 5.01 17.83
C TRP A 162 -27.65 5.69 19.18
N SER A 163 -26.94 5.29 20.23
CA SER A 163 -27.09 5.91 21.57
C SER A 163 -26.58 7.34 21.61
N GLU A 164 -27.25 8.18 22.39
CA GLU A 164 -26.81 9.56 22.61
C GLU A 164 -25.49 9.60 23.41
N CYS A 165 -24.61 10.49 23.00
CA CYS A 165 -23.35 10.75 23.70
C CYS A 165 -23.53 11.74 24.84
N SER A 166 -23.06 11.43 26.01
CA SER A 166 -22.96 12.41 27.11
C SER A 166 -21.75 13.34 26.90
N ASN A 167 -20.69 12.86 26.27
CA ASN A 167 -19.51 13.64 25.90
C ASN A 167 -19.41 13.80 24.36
N THR A 168 -19.45 15.05 23.88
CA THR A 168 -19.33 15.38 22.45
C THR A 168 -17.96 15.95 22.08
N GLU A 169 -16.95 15.76 22.91
CA GLU A 169 -15.58 16.17 22.64
C GLU A 169 -15.00 15.38 21.46
N ILE A 170 -14.39 16.09 20.52
CA ILE A 170 -13.75 15.49 19.36
C ILE A 170 -12.25 15.37 19.62
N HIS A 171 -11.78 14.15 19.77
CA HIS A 171 -10.38 13.83 19.96
C HIS A 171 -9.63 13.88 18.63
N ARG A 172 -8.34 14.17 18.69
CA ARG A 172 -7.45 14.16 17.51
C ARG A 172 -6.47 13.01 17.58
N PRO A 173 -6.09 12.40 16.44
CA PRO A 173 -5.06 11.38 16.39
C PRO A 173 -3.74 11.91 16.96
N LYS A 174 -3.15 11.17 17.89
CA LYS A 174 -1.80 11.46 18.41
C LYS A 174 -0.81 10.65 17.58
N ILE A 175 -0.18 11.31 16.62
CA ILE A 175 0.83 10.67 15.76
C ILE A 175 2.15 10.65 16.55
N SER A 176 2.71 9.46 16.76
CA SER A 176 4.05 9.32 17.35
C SER A 176 5.09 9.93 16.41
N SER A 177 6.09 10.59 16.99
CA SER A 177 7.22 11.08 16.21
C SER A 177 7.96 9.89 15.57
N THR A 178 8.26 10.02 14.29
CA THR A 178 9.05 9.02 13.57
C THR A 178 10.50 9.07 14.06
N THR A 179 11.04 7.91 14.40
CA THR A 179 12.44 7.81 14.82
C THR A 179 13.30 7.28 13.67
N ILE A 180 14.44 7.93 13.46
CA ILE A 180 15.51 7.45 12.58
C ILE A 180 16.71 7.20 13.51
N ASP A 181 17.20 5.97 13.50
CA ASP A 181 18.37 5.61 14.27
C ASP A 181 19.63 6.08 13.54
N LYS A 182 20.33 7.04 14.15
CA LYS A 182 21.54 7.63 13.57
C LYS A 182 22.67 6.61 13.47
N ASP A 183 22.83 5.73 14.45
CA ASP A 183 23.91 4.75 14.45
C ASP A 183 23.77 3.77 13.27
N SER A 184 22.50 3.43 12.92
CA SER A 184 22.23 2.62 11.73
C SER A 184 22.58 3.32 10.41
N ILE A 185 22.44 4.66 10.35
CA ILE A 185 22.82 5.46 9.19
C ILE A 185 24.36 5.52 9.06
N ASP A 186 25.05 5.81 10.17
CA ASP A 186 26.51 5.89 10.20
C ASP A 186 27.14 4.54 9.82
N HIS A 187 26.57 3.43 10.35
CA HIS A 187 27.00 2.08 9.98
C HIS A 187 26.71 1.75 8.50
N ALA A 188 25.55 2.17 7.97
CA ALA A 188 25.24 2.00 6.55
C ALA A 188 26.22 2.77 5.66
N ALA A 189 26.62 3.98 6.06
CA ALA A 189 27.61 4.78 5.34
C ALA A 189 28.98 4.09 5.34
N GLU A 190 29.42 3.56 6.48
CA GLU A 190 30.70 2.81 6.59
C GLU A 190 30.73 1.61 5.64
N VAL A 191 29.68 0.77 5.66
CA VAL A 191 29.67 -0.48 4.87
C VAL A 191 29.51 -0.22 3.37
N LEU A 192 28.83 0.86 2.97
CA LEU A 192 28.70 1.27 1.57
C LEU A 192 29.98 1.84 0.96
N GLN A 193 30.91 2.32 1.79
CA GLN A 193 32.22 2.82 1.36
C GLN A 193 33.31 1.74 1.35
N SER A 194 32.95 0.49 1.67
CA SER A 194 33.92 -0.63 1.62
C SER A 194 34.29 -1.00 0.18
N ASP A 195 35.45 -1.60 -0.01
CA ASP A 195 35.93 -2.09 -1.32
C ASP A 195 35.16 -3.35 -1.82
N GLN A 196 34.19 -3.82 -1.04
CA GLN A 196 33.38 -5.00 -1.38
C GLN A 196 32.22 -4.61 -2.32
N LYS A 197 31.76 -5.58 -3.11
CA LYS A 197 30.57 -5.34 -3.94
C LYS A 197 29.32 -5.22 -3.07
N THR A 198 28.68 -4.05 -3.13
CA THR A 198 27.54 -3.69 -2.28
C THR A 198 26.24 -3.56 -3.06
N ALA A 199 25.11 -3.89 -2.39
CA ALA A 199 23.77 -3.60 -2.88
C ALA A 199 22.98 -2.82 -1.81
N LEU A 200 22.16 -1.87 -2.26
CA LEU A 200 21.14 -1.19 -1.48
C LEU A 200 19.76 -1.70 -1.90
N ILE A 201 19.12 -2.50 -1.05
CA ILE A 201 17.76 -3.01 -1.27
C ILE A 201 16.75 -2.00 -0.75
N LEU A 202 15.89 -1.52 -1.64
CA LEU A 202 14.85 -0.54 -1.35
C LEU A 202 13.49 -1.22 -1.26
N GLY A 203 12.69 -0.86 -0.25
CA GLY A 203 11.33 -1.33 -0.07
C GLY A 203 10.40 -0.26 0.50
N GLY A 204 9.09 -0.45 0.37
CA GLY A 204 8.09 0.46 0.90
C GLY A 204 8.28 1.92 0.44
N TRP A 205 8.35 2.85 1.38
CA TRP A 205 8.48 4.29 1.09
C TRP A 205 9.84 4.71 0.51
N ALA A 206 10.88 3.90 0.66
CA ALA A 206 12.15 4.13 -0.03
C ALA A 206 12.01 4.12 -1.56
N LEU A 207 10.95 3.50 -2.09
CA LEU A 207 10.63 3.44 -3.52
C LEU A 207 9.77 4.63 -4.02
N ARG A 208 9.51 5.61 -3.16
CA ARG A 208 8.90 6.90 -3.54
C ARG A 208 9.94 7.82 -4.18
N LYS A 209 9.48 8.86 -4.87
CA LYS A 209 10.35 9.80 -5.62
C LYS A 209 11.53 10.33 -4.78
N ARG A 210 11.28 10.75 -3.52
CA ARG A 210 12.34 11.25 -2.62
C ARG A 210 13.37 10.17 -2.28
N GLY A 211 12.88 8.97 -1.91
CA GLY A 211 13.77 7.85 -1.56
C GLY A 211 14.63 7.39 -2.74
N LEU A 212 14.03 7.27 -3.94
CA LEU A 212 14.77 6.91 -5.16
C LEU A 212 15.77 7.98 -5.57
N ALA A 213 15.45 9.27 -5.41
CA ALA A 213 16.39 10.35 -5.67
C ALA A 213 17.60 10.29 -4.70
N ALA A 214 17.38 10.04 -3.41
CA ALA A 214 18.43 9.84 -2.44
C ALA A 214 19.27 8.59 -2.77
N ALA A 215 18.62 7.47 -3.08
CA ALA A 215 19.30 6.23 -3.46
C ALA A 215 20.17 6.37 -4.71
N GLY A 216 19.72 7.13 -5.70
CA GLY A 216 20.53 7.45 -6.89
C GLY A 216 21.82 8.22 -6.52
N ARG A 217 21.73 9.21 -5.64
CA ARG A 217 22.89 9.98 -5.14
C ARG A 217 23.86 9.07 -4.37
N ILE A 218 23.33 8.15 -3.54
CA ILE A 218 24.13 7.15 -2.83
C ILE A 218 24.86 6.25 -3.84
N LYS A 219 24.16 5.77 -4.88
CA LYS A 219 24.77 4.95 -5.94
C LYS A 219 25.93 5.66 -6.62
N VAL A 220 25.74 6.92 -7.01
CA VAL A 220 26.82 7.72 -7.66
C VAL A 220 28.03 7.88 -6.76
N LYS A 221 27.83 8.08 -5.46
CA LYS A 221 28.91 8.24 -4.49
C LYS A 221 29.66 6.94 -4.19
N THR A 222 28.94 5.82 -4.06
CA THR A 222 29.49 4.57 -3.51
C THR A 222 29.69 3.47 -4.55
N GLY A 223 29.06 3.59 -5.72
CA GLY A 223 29.05 2.54 -6.74
C GLY A 223 28.16 1.34 -6.41
N CYS A 224 27.35 1.40 -5.34
CA CYS A 224 26.45 0.29 -4.98
C CYS A 224 25.36 0.07 -6.04
N ASP A 225 24.90 -1.17 -6.19
CA ASP A 225 23.76 -1.48 -7.02
C ASP A 225 22.44 -1.23 -6.26
N LEU A 226 21.42 -0.67 -6.96
CA LEU A 226 20.11 -0.44 -6.39
C LEU A 226 19.18 -1.61 -6.73
N LEU A 227 18.68 -2.28 -5.71
CA LEU A 227 17.70 -3.36 -5.86
C LEU A 227 16.36 -2.93 -5.27
N SER A 228 15.25 -3.46 -5.79
CA SER A 228 13.93 -3.27 -5.21
C SER A 228 13.27 -4.60 -4.84
N GLU A 229 12.40 -4.53 -3.82
CA GLU A 229 11.52 -5.65 -3.51
C GLU A 229 10.68 -6.06 -4.72
N ARG A 230 10.27 -7.34 -4.77
CA ARG A 230 9.61 -7.96 -5.92
C ARG A 230 8.27 -7.34 -6.30
N ALA A 231 7.45 -7.04 -5.31
CA ALA A 231 6.07 -6.58 -5.52
C ALA A 231 5.76 -5.39 -4.59
N PRO A 232 6.35 -4.22 -4.88
CA PRO A 232 6.14 -3.04 -4.05
C PRO A 232 4.69 -2.59 -4.10
N ALA A 233 4.15 -2.14 -2.96
CA ALA A 233 2.83 -1.55 -2.91
C ALA A 233 2.72 -0.35 -3.86
N ARG A 234 3.79 0.46 -3.94
CA ARG A 234 3.94 1.57 -4.87
C ARG A 234 5.42 1.86 -5.12
N ILE A 235 5.77 2.07 -6.38
CA ILE A 235 7.09 2.50 -6.81
C ILE A 235 6.96 3.59 -7.89
N GLU A 236 7.82 4.59 -7.85
CA GLU A 236 7.97 5.54 -8.96
C GLU A 236 8.99 4.99 -9.96
N ARG A 237 8.71 5.14 -11.26
CA ARG A 237 9.53 4.59 -12.36
C ARG A 237 9.54 5.53 -13.55
N GLY A 238 10.42 5.23 -14.50
CA GLY A 238 10.52 5.94 -15.77
C GLY A 238 11.68 6.91 -15.83
N VAL A 239 11.78 7.61 -16.93
CA VAL A 239 12.87 8.56 -17.21
C VAL A 239 13.01 9.60 -16.10
N GLY A 240 14.26 9.86 -15.71
CA GLY A 240 14.61 10.81 -14.65
C GLY A 240 14.40 10.28 -13.22
N ILE A 241 14.05 9.01 -13.06
CA ILE A 241 13.90 8.32 -11.76
C ILE A 241 14.98 7.23 -11.69
N SER A 242 15.72 7.19 -10.57
CA SER A 242 16.79 6.21 -10.39
C SER A 242 16.25 4.77 -10.53
N ALA A 243 16.77 4.07 -11.53
CA ALA A 243 16.35 2.71 -11.85
C ALA A 243 16.84 1.73 -10.79
N THR A 244 16.00 0.75 -10.48
CA THR A 244 16.32 -0.36 -9.58
C THR A 244 16.17 -1.68 -10.30
N GLU A 245 17.05 -2.65 -10.04
CA GLU A 245 16.87 -4.03 -10.45
C GLU A 245 15.90 -4.72 -9.49
N VAL A 246 14.85 -5.33 -10.04
CA VAL A 246 13.83 -6.02 -9.23
C VAL A 246 14.34 -7.39 -8.82
N ILE A 247 14.30 -7.73 -7.54
CA ILE A 247 14.64 -9.08 -7.06
C ILE A 247 13.71 -10.10 -7.74
N PRO A 248 14.26 -11.11 -8.44
CA PRO A 248 13.47 -12.08 -9.21
C PRO A 248 12.49 -12.90 -8.35
N TYR A 249 11.42 -13.38 -8.99
CA TYR A 249 10.41 -14.22 -8.33
C TYR A 249 10.91 -15.64 -8.05
N PHE A 250 11.60 -16.25 -9.01
CA PHE A 250 12.09 -17.60 -8.88
C PHE A 250 13.36 -17.66 -8.03
N PRO A 251 13.45 -18.57 -7.03
CA PRO A 251 14.53 -18.59 -6.06
C PRO A 251 15.92 -18.74 -6.69
N ARG A 252 16.06 -19.55 -7.74
CA ARG A 252 17.34 -19.70 -8.44
C ARG A 252 17.89 -18.37 -8.94
N GLN A 253 17.06 -17.59 -9.62
CA GLN A 253 17.47 -16.29 -10.18
C GLN A 253 17.71 -15.27 -9.08
N ALA A 254 16.89 -15.28 -8.02
CA ALA A 254 17.05 -14.37 -6.89
C ALA A 254 18.35 -14.65 -6.12
N LEU A 255 18.68 -15.92 -5.87
CA LEU A 255 19.92 -16.32 -5.24
C LEU A 255 21.14 -15.97 -6.11
N GLU A 256 21.06 -16.20 -7.43
CA GLU A 256 22.11 -15.81 -8.38
C GLU A 256 22.37 -14.31 -8.36
N LEU A 257 21.30 -13.48 -8.37
CA LEU A 257 21.43 -12.03 -8.25
C LEU A 257 22.08 -11.64 -6.92
N LEU A 258 21.53 -12.12 -5.81
CA LEU A 258 21.96 -11.69 -4.47
C LEU A 258 23.35 -12.23 -4.08
N SER A 259 23.79 -13.36 -4.63
CA SER A 259 25.14 -13.92 -4.40
C SER A 259 26.26 -13.05 -4.97
N ARG A 260 25.96 -12.09 -5.83
CA ARG A 260 26.96 -11.16 -6.37
C ARG A 260 27.49 -10.17 -5.34
N TYR A 261 26.80 -10.02 -4.19
CA TYR A 261 27.09 -8.98 -3.19
C TYR A 261 27.58 -9.59 -1.89
N GLN A 262 28.70 -9.06 -1.38
CA GLN A 262 29.24 -9.37 -0.07
C GLN A 262 28.59 -8.54 1.03
N VAL A 263 28.16 -7.34 0.69
CA VAL A 263 27.50 -6.41 1.61
C VAL A 263 26.13 -6.01 1.07
N ILE A 264 25.13 -6.07 1.94
CA ILE A 264 23.75 -5.70 1.59
C ILE A 264 23.20 -4.74 2.64
N VAL A 265 22.86 -3.53 2.19
CA VAL A 265 22.14 -2.55 3.00
C VAL A 265 20.66 -2.63 2.67
N ILE A 266 19.80 -2.70 3.68
CA ILE A 266 18.34 -2.80 3.52
C ILE A 266 17.67 -1.53 4.04
N ALA A 267 17.04 -0.78 3.14
CA ALA A 267 16.13 0.33 3.42
C ALA A 267 14.69 -0.11 3.12
N GLY A 268 14.12 -0.93 4.00
CA GLY A 268 12.81 -1.56 3.80
C GLY A 268 12.32 -2.30 5.02
N LYS A 269 11.10 -2.85 4.92
CA LYS A 269 10.43 -3.50 6.05
C LYS A 269 11.01 -4.89 6.40
N ALA A 270 11.47 -5.65 5.42
CA ALA A 270 11.88 -7.04 5.62
C ALA A 270 13.01 -7.48 4.70
N GLU A 271 13.70 -8.54 5.08
CA GLU A 271 14.61 -9.26 4.20
C GLU A 271 13.86 -9.90 3.02
N PRO A 272 14.52 -10.02 1.86
CA PRO A 272 13.98 -10.79 0.75
C PRO A 272 13.85 -12.27 1.13
N VAL A 273 12.65 -12.81 0.87
CA VAL A 273 12.30 -14.22 1.05
C VAL A 273 11.70 -14.78 -0.24
N THR A 274 11.74 -16.11 -0.41
CA THR A 274 11.01 -16.77 -1.49
C THR A 274 9.50 -16.60 -1.30
N PHE A 275 8.76 -16.44 -2.41
CA PHE A 275 7.31 -16.27 -2.32
C PHE A 275 6.59 -17.53 -1.82
N PHE A 276 7.08 -18.69 -2.24
CA PHE A 276 6.64 -20.01 -1.77
C PHE A 276 7.84 -20.84 -1.28
N GLY A 277 7.56 -21.86 -0.49
CA GLY A 277 8.55 -22.92 -0.20
C GLY A 277 8.80 -23.75 -1.46
N TRP A 278 10.01 -23.73 -1.96
CA TRP A 278 10.45 -24.48 -3.13
C TRP A 278 11.39 -25.62 -2.72
N GLN A 279 11.13 -26.81 -3.21
CA GLN A 279 11.99 -27.96 -2.91
C GLN A 279 13.42 -27.71 -3.38
N GLY A 280 14.39 -27.89 -2.49
CA GLY A 280 15.80 -27.67 -2.79
C GLY A 280 16.28 -26.21 -2.72
N TYR A 281 15.42 -25.26 -2.31
CA TYR A 281 15.79 -23.86 -2.14
C TYR A 281 15.52 -23.34 -0.73
N PRO A 282 16.36 -22.44 -0.20
CA PRO A 282 16.13 -21.82 1.11
C PRO A 282 14.95 -20.84 1.06
N SER A 283 14.25 -20.69 2.18
CA SER A 283 13.19 -19.67 2.31
C SER A 283 13.73 -18.24 2.42
N ARG A 284 14.91 -18.05 3.02
CA ARG A 284 15.62 -16.78 3.09
C ARG A 284 16.62 -16.70 1.94
N LEU A 285 16.63 -15.57 1.26
CA LEU A 285 17.46 -15.37 0.07
C LEU A 285 18.85 -14.80 0.38
N LEU A 286 19.05 -14.26 1.57
CA LEU A 286 20.35 -13.83 2.07
C LEU A 286 20.97 -14.96 2.91
N ASN A 287 22.30 -15.08 2.88
CA ASN A 287 23.03 -16.12 3.57
C ASN A 287 24.01 -15.52 4.62
N ASP A 288 24.52 -16.38 5.50
CA ASP A 288 25.36 -16.00 6.64
C ASP A 288 26.76 -15.48 6.25
N THR A 289 27.19 -15.62 4.99
CA THR A 289 28.47 -15.08 4.51
C THR A 289 28.37 -13.62 4.07
N GLN A 290 27.15 -13.10 3.94
CA GLN A 290 26.88 -11.72 3.56
C GLN A 290 26.79 -10.81 4.80
N ARG A 291 27.48 -9.68 4.77
CA ARG A 291 27.30 -8.63 5.80
C ARG A 291 26.01 -7.88 5.52
N ILE A 292 25.04 -8.00 6.43
CA ILE A 292 23.73 -7.37 6.29
C ILE A 292 23.66 -6.18 7.24
N CYS A 293 23.41 -4.99 6.69
CA CYS A 293 23.15 -3.77 7.43
C CYS A 293 21.70 -3.32 7.18
N ARG A 294 20.99 -2.92 8.25
CA ARG A 294 19.60 -2.42 8.14
C ARG A 294 19.54 -0.97 8.55
N ILE A 295 18.92 -0.14 7.72
CA ILE A 295 18.54 1.21 8.12
C ILE A 295 17.33 1.10 9.04
N SER A 296 17.53 1.42 10.32
CA SER A 296 16.48 1.39 11.35
C SER A 296 15.71 2.70 11.33
N ALA A 297 14.55 2.67 10.69
CA ALA A 297 13.63 3.78 10.59
C ALA A 297 12.21 3.26 10.40
N ASP A 298 11.22 4.04 10.83
CA ASP A 298 9.84 3.78 10.44
C ASP A 298 9.70 3.81 8.92
N VAL A 299 8.81 2.96 8.37
CA VAL A 299 8.62 2.83 6.92
C VAL A 299 8.39 4.18 6.23
N ARG A 300 7.66 5.09 6.86
CA ARG A 300 7.40 6.45 6.34
C ARG A 300 8.62 7.37 6.40
N SER A 301 9.55 7.09 7.30
CA SER A 301 10.79 7.87 7.46
C SER A 301 11.93 7.40 6.57
N LEU A 302 11.77 6.29 5.85
CA LEU A 302 12.81 5.76 4.97
C LEU A 302 13.35 6.77 3.93
N PRO A 303 12.52 7.61 3.28
CA PRO A 303 13.07 8.65 2.39
C PRO A 303 13.98 9.62 3.13
N GLN A 304 13.60 10.07 4.35
CA GLN A 304 14.43 10.95 5.17
C GLN A 304 15.69 10.24 5.67
N ALA A 305 15.60 8.96 6.04
CA ALA A 305 16.75 8.16 6.44
C ALA A 305 17.78 8.03 5.30
N LEU A 306 17.30 7.83 4.06
CA LEU A 306 18.17 7.83 2.89
C LEU A 306 18.78 9.22 2.59
N GLU A 307 18.06 10.30 2.82
CA GLU A 307 18.60 11.67 2.72
C GLU A 307 19.67 11.92 3.79
N ASN A 308 19.45 11.48 5.03
CA ASN A 308 20.48 11.54 6.08
C ASN A 308 21.73 10.72 5.70
N LEU A 309 21.53 9.54 5.08
CA LEU A 309 22.64 8.72 4.58
C LEU A 309 23.41 9.43 3.44
N VAL A 310 22.71 10.15 2.56
CA VAL A 310 23.33 11.00 1.53
C VAL A 310 24.23 12.05 2.18
N ASP A 311 23.75 12.72 3.24
CA ASP A 311 24.52 13.76 3.94
C ASP A 311 25.73 13.14 4.68
N THR A 312 25.59 12.00 5.34
CA THR A 312 26.67 11.27 6.01
C THR A 312 27.76 10.81 5.02
N LEU A 313 27.38 10.42 3.81
CA LEU A 313 28.30 10.01 2.74
C LEU A 313 28.96 11.18 2.01
N ASP A 314 28.55 12.41 2.27
CA ASP A 314 28.90 13.58 1.43
C ASP A 314 28.67 13.29 -0.06
N ALA A 315 27.48 12.75 -0.36
CA ALA A 315 27.09 12.39 -1.72
C ALA A 315 26.63 13.64 -2.50
N PRO A 316 26.76 13.66 -3.86
CA PRO A 316 26.47 14.84 -4.66
C PRO A 316 25.04 15.36 -4.45
N GLY A 317 24.86 16.69 -4.41
CA GLY A 317 23.57 17.33 -4.22
C GLY A 317 22.56 17.05 -5.34
N ARG A 318 23.06 16.83 -6.56
CA ARG A 318 22.28 16.44 -7.76
C ARG A 318 23.05 15.37 -8.52
N ILE A 319 22.30 14.56 -9.25
CA ILE A 319 22.85 13.58 -10.20
C ILE A 319 22.36 13.95 -11.59
N ASP A 320 23.15 13.63 -12.61
CA ASP A 320 22.76 13.83 -13.98
C ASP A 320 21.69 12.82 -14.42
N ALA A 321 20.95 13.16 -15.46
CA ALA A 321 19.91 12.25 -15.98
C ALA A 321 20.50 10.90 -16.41
N SER A 322 21.71 10.87 -16.94
CA SER A 322 22.45 9.65 -17.29
C SER A 322 22.69 8.72 -16.11
N ASP A 323 22.84 9.26 -14.90
CA ASP A 323 23.07 8.48 -13.67
C ASP A 323 21.80 7.83 -13.14
N THR A 324 20.62 8.27 -13.60
CA THR A 324 19.35 7.65 -13.22
C THR A 324 19.09 6.32 -13.96
N GLY A 325 19.84 6.05 -15.03
CA GLY A 325 19.75 4.87 -15.88
C GLY A 325 19.18 5.16 -17.29
N PHE A 326 18.22 6.07 -17.40
CA PHE A 326 17.63 6.48 -18.68
C PHE A 326 17.40 7.99 -18.69
N SER A 327 18.07 8.69 -19.61
CA SER A 327 17.96 10.15 -19.77
C SER A 327 16.86 10.59 -20.72
N GLU A 328 16.44 9.71 -21.62
CA GLU A 328 15.46 9.99 -22.68
C GLU A 328 14.34 8.95 -22.68
N ILE A 329 13.16 9.40 -23.11
CA ILE A 329 12.01 8.51 -23.28
C ILE A 329 12.21 7.65 -24.52
N GLU A 330 12.29 6.34 -24.33
CA GLU A 330 12.31 5.38 -25.42
C GLU A 330 10.99 4.63 -25.45
N ARG A 331 10.22 4.83 -26.54
CA ARG A 331 8.97 4.11 -26.76
C ARG A 331 9.20 2.99 -27.77
N PRO A 332 8.82 1.75 -27.44
CA PRO A 332 8.89 0.66 -28.41
C PRO A 332 7.91 0.89 -29.56
N ASP A 333 8.23 0.34 -30.73
CA ASP A 333 7.30 0.32 -31.84
C ASP A 333 6.06 -0.51 -31.51
N ILE A 334 4.89 -0.02 -31.94
CA ILE A 334 3.63 -0.75 -31.74
C ILE A 334 3.65 -2.02 -32.61
N PRO A 335 3.56 -3.21 -32.01
CA PRO A 335 3.60 -4.47 -32.74
C PRO A 335 2.39 -4.64 -33.64
N LYS A 336 2.60 -5.25 -34.82
CA LYS A 336 1.54 -5.60 -35.75
C LYS A 336 1.15 -7.06 -35.61
N GLY A 337 -0.05 -7.41 -36.02
CA GLY A 337 -0.54 -8.77 -36.08
C GLY A 337 -1.37 -9.19 -34.86
N LYS A 338 -1.33 -10.47 -34.47
CA LYS A 338 -2.17 -11.04 -33.38
C LYS A 338 -1.78 -10.47 -32.01
N LEU A 339 -2.78 -10.09 -31.24
CA LEU A 339 -2.58 -9.69 -29.83
C LEU A 339 -2.11 -10.89 -29.01
N THR A 340 -0.96 -10.73 -28.36
CA THR A 340 -0.37 -11.68 -27.41
C THR A 340 -0.08 -10.96 -26.09
N ALA A 341 0.19 -11.69 -25.01
CA ALA A 341 0.58 -11.11 -23.72
C ALA A 341 1.83 -10.21 -23.86
N ASN A 342 2.80 -10.63 -24.67
CA ASN A 342 4.00 -9.83 -24.96
C ASN A 342 3.64 -8.54 -25.73
N ASN A 343 2.82 -8.64 -26.77
CA ASN A 343 2.38 -7.48 -27.56
C ASN A 343 1.57 -6.49 -26.69
N ALA A 344 0.72 -6.98 -25.78
CA ALA A 344 -0.03 -6.12 -24.84
C ALA A 344 0.93 -5.33 -23.93
N SER A 345 2.00 -5.95 -23.44
CA SER A 345 3.03 -5.28 -22.64
C SER A 345 3.77 -4.20 -23.43
N ILE A 346 4.11 -4.49 -24.68
CA ILE A 346 4.77 -3.52 -25.59
C ILE A 346 3.83 -2.35 -25.90
N ILE A 347 2.56 -2.63 -26.23
CA ILE A 347 1.55 -1.59 -26.50
C ILE A 347 1.38 -0.68 -25.29
N LEU A 348 1.30 -1.25 -24.08
CA LEU A 348 1.20 -0.45 -22.86
C LEU A 348 2.40 0.49 -22.74
N ALA A 349 3.63 -0.01 -22.88
CA ALA A 349 4.83 0.81 -22.79
C ALA A 349 4.90 1.89 -23.89
N ALA A 350 4.46 1.55 -25.13
CA ALA A 350 4.44 2.48 -26.25
C ALA A 350 3.45 3.64 -26.08
N LEU A 351 2.27 3.37 -25.51
CA LEU A 351 1.17 4.33 -25.43
C LEU A 351 1.00 4.97 -24.04
N GLN A 352 1.72 4.50 -23.03
CA GLN A 352 1.60 4.98 -21.67
C GLN A 352 1.79 6.51 -21.59
N PRO A 353 0.80 7.25 -21.06
CA PRO A 353 0.95 8.68 -20.88
C PRO A 353 1.91 9.04 -19.73
N GLU A 354 2.42 10.26 -19.77
CA GLU A 354 3.19 10.81 -18.66
C GLU A 354 2.33 10.90 -17.41
N HIS A 355 2.94 10.69 -16.26
CA HIS A 355 2.28 10.69 -14.95
C HIS A 355 1.18 9.65 -14.77
N ALA A 356 1.09 8.65 -15.65
CA ALA A 356 0.14 7.55 -15.47
C ALA A 356 0.33 6.84 -14.12
N ILE A 357 -0.76 6.25 -13.64
CA ILE A 357 -0.75 5.31 -12.52
C ILE A 357 -1.03 3.93 -13.11
N ILE A 358 -0.06 3.04 -13.06
CA ILE A 358 -0.18 1.68 -13.56
C ILE A 358 -0.47 0.75 -12.38
N VAL A 359 -1.68 0.20 -12.36
CA VAL A 359 -2.05 -0.84 -11.39
C VAL A 359 -1.83 -2.18 -12.06
N ASN A 360 -0.78 -2.88 -11.64
CA ASN A 360 -0.33 -4.11 -12.29
C ASN A 360 -0.78 -5.37 -11.53
N GLU A 361 -1.77 -6.04 -12.07
CA GLU A 361 -2.19 -7.39 -11.69
C GLU A 361 -2.23 -8.30 -12.93
N SER A 362 -1.29 -8.14 -13.84
CA SER A 362 -1.21 -8.93 -15.08
C SER A 362 -0.69 -10.36 -14.85
N ILE A 363 -0.25 -10.68 -13.67
CA ILE A 363 0.26 -11.98 -13.20
C ILE A 363 1.31 -12.57 -14.15
N THR A 364 0.91 -13.48 -15.04
CA THR A 364 1.81 -14.11 -16.03
C THR A 364 1.90 -13.34 -17.35
N SER A 365 0.91 -12.50 -17.67
CA SER A 365 0.82 -11.81 -18.95
C SER A 365 1.69 -10.56 -19.07
N GLY A 366 2.07 -9.95 -17.93
CA GLY A 366 2.77 -8.65 -17.91
C GLY A 366 4.29 -8.72 -17.76
N GLY A 367 4.90 -9.90 -17.89
CA GLY A 367 6.34 -10.06 -17.66
C GLY A 367 7.24 -9.18 -18.51
N ALA A 368 6.84 -8.90 -19.75
CA ALA A 368 7.58 -8.04 -20.66
C ALA A 368 7.44 -6.53 -20.37
N TYR A 369 6.43 -6.09 -19.60
CA TYR A 369 6.20 -4.67 -19.33
C TYR A 369 7.28 -4.06 -18.42
N LEU A 370 7.70 -4.76 -17.37
CA LEU A 370 8.64 -4.20 -16.37
C LEU A 370 9.97 -3.73 -16.97
N PRO A 371 10.65 -4.49 -17.85
CA PRO A 371 11.86 -4.02 -18.52
C PRO A 371 11.62 -2.81 -19.42
N LEU A 372 10.48 -2.76 -20.11
CA LEU A 372 10.12 -1.66 -21.01
C LEU A 372 9.74 -0.37 -20.28
N ALA A 373 9.20 -0.50 -19.06
CA ALA A 373 8.73 0.62 -18.27
C ALA A 373 9.86 1.49 -17.67
N VAL A 374 11.12 1.06 -17.75
CA VAL A 374 12.25 1.85 -17.23
C VAL A 374 12.58 3.06 -18.09
N SER A 375 12.37 2.97 -19.41
CA SER A 375 12.53 4.08 -20.39
C SER A 375 11.21 4.76 -20.76
N ALA A 376 10.09 4.35 -20.18
CA ALA A 376 8.79 4.99 -20.34
C ALA A 376 8.77 6.38 -19.67
N PRO A 377 7.78 7.26 -19.98
CA PRO A 377 7.57 8.48 -19.23
C PRO A 377 7.43 8.24 -17.72
N ALA A 378 7.85 9.22 -16.90
CA ALA A 378 7.74 9.12 -15.45
C ALA A 378 6.32 8.76 -15.00
N HIS A 379 6.19 7.72 -14.18
CA HIS A 379 4.91 7.16 -13.77
C HIS A 379 4.99 6.50 -12.39
N THR A 380 3.82 6.26 -11.80
CA THR A 380 3.68 5.44 -10.59
C THR A 380 3.24 4.04 -10.98
N MET A 381 3.84 3.02 -10.41
CA MET A 381 3.37 1.64 -10.52
C MET A 381 2.98 1.08 -9.16
N MET A 382 1.87 0.36 -9.10
CA MET A 382 1.39 -0.38 -7.93
C MET A 382 1.33 -1.86 -8.26
N ALA A 383 1.88 -2.69 -7.37
CA ALA A 383 1.88 -4.14 -7.52
C ALA A 383 1.16 -4.82 -6.36
N LEU A 384 1.21 -6.13 -6.29
CA LEU A 384 0.46 -7.01 -5.39
C LEU A 384 1.33 -7.51 -4.21
N PRO A 385 1.53 -6.73 -3.14
CA PRO A 385 2.49 -7.07 -2.07
C PRO A 385 2.06 -8.26 -1.22
N GLY A 386 0.76 -8.52 -1.10
CA GLY A 386 0.21 -9.62 -0.32
C GLY A 386 -0.06 -10.89 -1.13
N GLY A 387 -0.02 -10.83 -2.45
CA GLY A 387 -0.26 -11.99 -3.32
C GLY A 387 -1.72 -12.42 -3.44
N ALA A 388 -2.67 -11.78 -2.76
CA ALA A 388 -4.09 -12.08 -2.88
C ALA A 388 -4.67 -11.42 -4.14
N ILE A 389 -4.99 -12.23 -5.16
CA ILE A 389 -5.52 -11.75 -6.45
C ILE A 389 -6.93 -11.16 -6.32
N GLY A 390 -7.31 -10.32 -7.30
CA GLY A 390 -8.54 -9.52 -7.26
C GLY A 390 -8.35 -8.14 -6.65
N TYR A 391 -7.10 -7.65 -6.60
CA TYR A 391 -6.81 -6.31 -6.07
C TYR A 391 -6.80 -5.23 -7.16
N GLY A 392 -6.43 -5.58 -8.40
CA GLY A 392 -6.08 -4.61 -9.45
C GLY A 392 -7.21 -3.65 -9.80
N MET A 393 -8.39 -4.16 -10.13
CA MET A 393 -9.54 -3.32 -10.47
C MET A 393 -9.97 -2.38 -9.32
N PRO A 394 -10.22 -2.87 -8.10
CA PRO A 394 -10.63 -1.97 -7.02
C PRO A 394 -9.50 -1.02 -6.59
N CYS A 395 -8.25 -1.45 -6.60
CA CYS A 395 -7.12 -0.57 -6.35
C CYS A 395 -7.04 0.57 -7.39
N ALA A 396 -7.34 0.29 -8.66
CA ALA A 396 -7.44 1.31 -9.71
C ALA A 396 -8.56 2.32 -9.43
N VAL A 397 -9.73 1.85 -8.95
CA VAL A 397 -10.82 2.74 -8.49
C VAL A 397 -10.34 3.69 -7.40
N GLY A 398 -9.70 3.16 -6.36
CA GLY A 398 -9.17 3.97 -5.26
C GLY A 398 -8.11 4.98 -5.72
N ALA A 399 -7.22 4.57 -6.62
CA ALA A 399 -6.20 5.43 -7.19
C ALA A 399 -6.78 6.56 -8.05
N ALA A 400 -7.82 6.28 -8.85
CA ALA A 400 -8.49 7.28 -9.68
C ALA A 400 -9.24 8.32 -8.83
N ILE A 401 -9.89 7.88 -7.74
CA ILE A 401 -10.52 8.79 -6.77
C ILE A 401 -9.47 9.66 -6.07
N ALA A 402 -8.32 9.07 -5.72
CA ALA A 402 -7.22 9.78 -5.07
C ALA A 402 -6.53 10.80 -5.97
N CYS A 403 -6.46 10.53 -7.27
CA CYS A 403 -5.70 11.29 -8.25
C CYS A 403 -6.51 11.58 -9.51
N PRO A 404 -7.61 12.36 -9.45
CA PRO A 404 -8.54 12.54 -10.57
C PRO A 404 -7.91 13.21 -11.79
N GLN A 405 -6.73 13.85 -11.63
CA GLN A 405 -5.99 14.50 -12.72
C GLN A 405 -4.98 13.60 -13.42
N ARG A 406 -4.85 12.34 -12.97
CA ARG A 406 -3.88 11.39 -13.50
C ARG A 406 -4.59 10.22 -14.19
N PRO A 407 -4.16 9.82 -15.40
CA PRO A 407 -4.72 8.63 -16.02
C PRO A 407 -4.33 7.38 -15.21
N VAL A 408 -5.32 6.50 -14.95
CA VAL A 408 -5.11 5.22 -14.26
C VAL A 408 -5.29 4.10 -15.26
N ILE A 409 -4.28 3.26 -15.39
CA ILE A 409 -4.30 2.11 -16.28
C ILE A 409 -4.19 0.83 -15.43
N ASN A 410 -5.25 0.03 -15.43
CA ASN A 410 -5.23 -1.28 -14.81
C ASN A 410 -4.76 -2.34 -15.81
N PHE A 411 -3.55 -2.88 -15.60
CA PHE A 411 -3.02 -3.97 -16.39
C PHE A 411 -3.38 -5.29 -15.71
N GLN A 412 -4.45 -5.93 -16.18
CA GLN A 412 -5.19 -6.96 -15.47
C GLN A 412 -5.13 -8.32 -16.19
N ALA A 413 -4.92 -9.40 -15.42
CA ALA A 413 -5.11 -10.76 -15.91
C ALA A 413 -6.61 -11.14 -15.83
N ASP A 414 -7.05 -11.97 -16.78
CA ASP A 414 -8.44 -12.41 -16.93
C ASP A 414 -8.97 -13.16 -15.69
N GLY A 415 -8.22 -14.14 -15.20
CA GLY A 415 -8.63 -14.94 -14.04
C GLY A 415 -8.72 -14.11 -12.76
N SER A 416 -7.76 -13.23 -12.49
CA SER A 416 -7.80 -12.36 -11.30
C SER A 416 -8.88 -11.28 -11.39
N ALA A 417 -9.23 -10.84 -12.61
CA ALA A 417 -10.35 -9.94 -12.85
C ALA A 417 -11.67 -10.47 -12.31
N MET A 418 -11.91 -11.78 -12.42
CA MET A 418 -13.17 -12.41 -12.02
C MET A 418 -13.44 -12.36 -10.51
N TYR A 419 -12.44 -12.07 -9.68
CA TYR A 419 -12.61 -11.95 -8.22
C TYR A 419 -13.35 -10.67 -7.82
N THR A 420 -13.21 -9.57 -8.57
CA THR A 420 -13.69 -8.24 -8.20
C THR A 420 -14.27 -7.45 -9.37
N LEU A 421 -14.95 -8.13 -10.30
CA LEU A 421 -15.60 -7.51 -11.47
C LEU A 421 -16.50 -6.33 -11.10
N GLN A 422 -17.09 -6.36 -9.90
CA GLN A 422 -17.97 -5.32 -9.39
C GLN A 422 -17.28 -3.96 -9.30
N ALA A 423 -15.94 -3.91 -9.29
CA ALA A 423 -15.19 -2.65 -9.36
C ALA A 423 -15.43 -1.88 -10.66
N LEU A 424 -15.75 -2.57 -11.78
CA LEU A 424 -16.15 -1.92 -13.04
C LEU A 424 -17.44 -1.10 -12.89
N TRP A 425 -18.38 -1.61 -12.08
CA TRP A 425 -19.60 -0.86 -11.76
C TRP A 425 -19.26 0.42 -10.98
N MET A 426 -18.32 0.35 -10.01
CA MET A 426 -17.87 1.54 -9.27
C MET A 426 -17.21 2.56 -10.22
N GLN A 427 -16.37 2.12 -11.16
CA GLN A 427 -15.76 2.99 -12.16
C GLN A 427 -16.82 3.72 -13.00
N ALA A 428 -17.79 2.96 -13.53
CA ALA A 428 -18.86 3.51 -14.37
C ALA A 428 -19.74 4.50 -13.60
N ARG A 429 -20.14 4.14 -12.37
CA ARG A 429 -20.97 4.98 -11.52
C ARG A 429 -20.32 6.33 -11.17
N GLU A 430 -19.03 6.29 -10.82
CA GLU A 430 -18.29 7.48 -10.39
C GLU A 430 -17.65 8.24 -11.57
N GLY A 431 -17.83 7.77 -12.82
CA GLY A 431 -17.28 8.40 -14.02
C GLY A 431 -15.74 8.50 -13.99
N LEU A 432 -15.05 7.46 -13.48
CA LEU A 432 -13.61 7.47 -13.32
C LEU A 432 -12.89 7.20 -14.64
N ASN A 433 -11.73 7.85 -14.81
CA ASN A 433 -10.87 7.72 -15.99
C ASN A 433 -9.57 6.95 -15.66
#